data_76ff78e085d4a816521e6009b2f60271
#
_entry.id   76ff78e085d4a816521e6009b2f60271
#
_cell.length_a   1.000
_cell.length_b   1.000
_cell.length_c   1.000
_cell.angle_alpha   90.00
_cell.angle_beta   90.00
_cell.angle_gamma   90.00
#
_symmetry.space_group_name_H-M   'P 1'
#
loop_
_entity.id
_entity.type
_entity.pdbx_description
1 polymer ?
#
loop_
_entity_poly.entity_id
_entity_poly.type
_entity_poly.pdbx_seq_one_letter_code
_entity_poly.pdbx_strand_id
1 'polypeptide(L)'
;NNELFLNLKTISNSSQDDLTFFSNEKYLNDLKKIKAKACIIENKYIKYLPSHCSPIIVQEPYLALAILSNIFKNQNVQSNGIISDKAIISPNSKIYNNVQINAFSIIQENTEILDNVYIGSNSNIGPNVLIHKNVIIHDNVSISNSIIMENCEIKSGARLGGSGFGFEEKTKQKIFHSGNVLIKKSTSIGSNTTIDRAVFDSTIIGENSNIDNLVQIAHNVIIDDYAIIAAQVGIAGSTKIGKRVKIGGQAGVAGHLKIGDNVTIAGKSGVTKNILDNKIVAGFPAKDIKLWKKEIIKNSLK
;
A
#
# COMPACT_ATOMS: atom_id res chain seq x y z
N ASN A 1 -34.32 14.62 -7.13
CA ASN A 1 -34.31 13.53 -8.14
C ASN A 1 -33.66 12.30 -7.50
N ASN A 2 -34.46 11.25 -7.31
CA ASN A 2 -33.94 9.93 -6.88
C ASN A 2 -33.45 9.18 -8.12
N GLU A 3 -32.33 9.60 -8.70
CA GLU A 3 -31.72 8.92 -9.81
C GLU A 3 -30.79 7.81 -9.29
N LEU A 4 -31.03 6.59 -9.74
CA LEU A 4 -30.20 5.44 -9.43
C LEU A 4 -29.15 5.29 -10.53
N PHE A 5 -27.89 5.11 -10.14
CA PHE A 5 -26.79 4.76 -11.01
C PHE A 5 -26.44 3.27 -10.82
N LEU A 6 -26.29 2.55 -11.92
CA LEU A 6 -25.97 1.13 -11.87
C LEU A 6 -24.49 0.87 -11.59
N ASN A 7 -23.61 1.67 -12.17
CA ASN A 7 -22.17 1.48 -12.05
C ASN A 7 -21.40 2.81 -12.07
N LEU A 8 -20.18 2.74 -11.57
CA LEU A 8 -19.14 3.75 -11.76
C LEU A 8 -18.19 3.28 -12.86
N LYS A 9 -18.13 4.01 -13.99
CA LYS A 9 -17.36 3.63 -15.18
C LYS A 9 -16.43 4.74 -15.64
N THR A 10 -15.44 4.37 -16.47
CA THR A 10 -14.59 5.35 -17.17
C THR A 10 -15.40 6.10 -18.22
N ILE A 11 -14.95 7.29 -18.62
CA ILE A 11 -15.62 8.12 -19.63
C ILE A 11 -15.90 7.32 -20.92
N SER A 12 -14.92 6.60 -21.42
CA SER A 12 -15.00 5.86 -22.69
C SER A 12 -15.95 4.66 -22.65
N ASN A 13 -16.17 4.07 -21.48
CA ASN A 13 -16.92 2.82 -21.31
C ASN A 13 -18.26 3.02 -20.58
N SER A 14 -18.67 4.27 -20.37
CA SER A 14 -19.92 4.58 -19.70
C SER A 14 -21.12 4.51 -20.64
N SER A 15 -22.27 4.12 -20.07
CA SER A 15 -23.58 4.07 -20.72
C SER A 15 -24.57 5.02 -20.04
N GLN A 16 -25.84 5.03 -20.52
CA GLN A 16 -26.87 5.94 -20.04
C GLN A 16 -27.23 5.77 -18.55
N ASP A 17 -26.94 4.61 -17.95
CA ASP A 17 -27.26 4.33 -16.54
C ASP A 17 -26.04 4.42 -15.63
N ASP A 18 -24.90 4.86 -16.15
CA ASP A 18 -23.65 4.91 -15.39
C ASP A 18 -23.32 6.31 -14.89
N LEU A 19 -22.62 6.34 -13.73
CA LEU A 19 -21.89 7.48 -13.24
C LEU A 19 -20.44 7.42 -13.73
N THR A 20 -19.88 8.55 -14.11
CA THR A 20 -18.46 8.65 -14.45
C THR A 20 -17.80 9.85 -13.78
N PHE A 21 -16.50 10.05 -14.01
CA PHE A 21 -15.76 11.18 -13.47
C PHE A 21 -14.77 11.75 -14.49
N PHE A 22 -14.48 13.05 -14.37
CA PHE A 22 -13.48 13.74 -15.16
C PHE A 22 -12.52 14.51 -14.25
N SER A 23 -11.23 14.16 -14.34
CA SER A 23 -10.18 14.75 -13.48
C SER A 23 -8.91 15.12 -14.25
N ASN A 24 -8.84 14.88 -15.57
CA ASN A 24 -7.62 15.09 -16.34
C ASN A 24 -7.93 15.61 -17.75
N GLU A 25 -7.36 16.76 -18.10
CA GLU A 25 -7.57 17.44 -19.38
C GLU A 25 -7.18 16.61 -20.63
N LYS A 26 -6.30 15.63 -20.46
CA LYS A 26 -5.93 14.69 -21.52
C LYS A 26 -7.17 13.98 -22.13
N TYR A 27 -8.23 13.81 -21.34
CA TYR A 27 -9.48 13.14 -21.77
C TYR A 27 -10.59 14.11 -22.15
N LEU A 28 -10.28 15.37 -22.44
CA LEU A 28 -11.28 16.39 -22.78
C LEU A 28 -12.09 16.06 -24.04
N ASN A 29 -11.46 15.41 -25.01
CA ASN A 29 -12.14 14.99 -26.25
C ASN A 29 -13.11 13.83 -26.00
N ASP A 30 -12.81 12.96 -25.05
CA ASP A 30 -13.67 11.86 -24.64
C ASP A 30 -14.85 12.38 -23.82
N LEU A 31 -14.62 13.42 -22.99
CA LEU A 31 -15.67 14.09 -22.22
C LEU A 31 -16.81 14.61 -23.12
N LYS A 32 -16.48 15.19 -24.28
CA LYS A 32 -17.46 15.69 -25.24
C LYS A 32 -18.35 14.60 -25.88
N LYS A 33 -17.92 13.35 -25.80
CA LYS A 33 -18.58 12.17 -26.40
C LYS A 33 -19.16 11.22 -25.37
N ILE A 34 -19.16 11.62 -24.12
CA ILE A 34 -19.62 10.80 -23.00
C ILE A 34 -21.07 10.36 -23.19
N LYS A 35 -21.38 9.12 -22.80
CA LYS A 35 -22.73 8.55 -22.82
C LYS A 35 -23.35 8.43 -21.43
N ALA A 36 -22.58 8.69 -20.38
CA ALA A 36 -23.02 8.57 -19.01
C ALA A 36 -24.15 9.56 -18.69
N LYS A 37 -25.04 9.16 -17.79
CA LYS A 37 -26.14 9.99 -17.29
C LYS A 37 -25.64 11.15 -16.41
N ALA A 38 -24.55 10.92 -15.65
CA ALA A 38 -23.93 11.96 -14.84
C ALA A 38 -22.41 11.85 -14.82
N CYS A 39 -21.75 12.98 -14.59
CA CYS A 39 -20.29 13.07 -14.50
C CYS A 39 -19.87 13.91 -13.27
N ILE A 40 -19.00 13.33 -12.46
CA ILE A 40 -18.33 14.04 -11.36
C ILE A 40 -17.23 14.91 -11.98
N ILE A 41 -17.31 16.23 -11.80
CA ILE A 41 -16.52 17.16 -12.58
C ILE A 41 -16.27 18.47 -11.83
N GLU A 42 -15.16 19.16 -12.13
CA GLU A 42 -14.96 20.53 -11.71
C GLU A 42 -15.83 21.52 -12.51
N ASN A 43 -16.25 22.61 -11.89
CA ASN A 43 -17.13 23.63 -12.51
C ASN A 43 -16.59 24.16 -13.85
N LYS A 44 -15.28 24.35 -13.98
CA LYS A 44 -14.63 24.90 -15.21
C LYS A 44 -14.80 24.04 -16.46
N TYR A 45 -15.13 22.75 -16.31
CA TYR A 45 -15.27 21.81 -17.44
C TYR A 45 -16.72 21.52 -17.84
N ILE A 46 -17.72 22.02 -17.12
CA ILE A 46 -19.14 21.76 -17.40
C ILE A 46 -19.53 22.11 -18.83
N LYS A 47 -18.98 23.20 -19.37
CA LYS A 47 -19.22 23.65 -20.77
C LYS A 47 -18.87 22.62 -21.86
N TYR A 48 -18.14 21.58 -21.52
CA TYR A 48 -17.76 20.50 -22.44
C TYR A 48 -18.65 19.26 -22.31
N LEU A 49 -19.56 19.22 -21.33
CA LEU A 49 -20.50 18.10 -21.17
C LEU A 49 -21.62 18.17 -22.20
N PRO A 50 -22.01 17.03 -22.79
CA PRO A 50 -23.24 16.95 -23.58
C PRO A 50 -24.47 17.25 -22.71
N SER A 51 -25.53 17.78 -23.32
CA SER A 51 -26.76 18.20 -22.64
C SER A 51 -27.49 17.07 -21.87
N HIS A 52 -27.29 15.82 -22.28
CA HIS A 52 -27.88 14.65 -21.62
C HIS A 52 -27.14 14.19 -20.36
N CYS A 53 -25.91 14.68 -20.13
CA CYS A 53 -25.10 14.28 -18.98
C CYS A 53 -25.18 15.34 -17.87
N SER A 54 -25.71 14.96 -16.72
CA SER A 54 -25.84 15.83 -15.56
C SER A 54 -24.51 16.03 -14.84
N PRO A 55 -24.05 17.27 -14.59
CA PRO A 55 -22.83 17.51 -13.81
C PRO A 55 -23.05 17.30 -12.32
N ILE A 56 -22.16 16.55 -11.66
CA ILE A 56 -22.00 16.52 -10.20
C ILE A 56 -20.76 17.34 -9.89
N ILE A 57 -20.99 18.60 -9.47
CA ILE A 57 -19.92 19.58 -9.31
C ILE A 57 -19.17 19.35 -7.99
N VAL A 58 -17.88 19.15 -8.07
CA VAL A 58 -16.97 18.99 -6.93
C VAL A 58 -15.65 19.74 -7.18
N GLN A 59 -14.93 20.06 -6.11
CA GLN A 59 -13.60 20.67 -6.22
C GLN A 59 -12.53 19.65 -6.61
N GLU A 60 -12.63 18.43 -6.10
CA GLU A 60 -11.67 17.35 -6.24
C GLU A 60 -12.33 16.07 -6.82
N PRO A 61 -12.51 15.96 -8.14
CA PRO A 61 -13.20 14.81 -8.75
C PRO A 61 -12.56 13.46 -8.44
N TYR A 62 -11.23 13.42 -8.29
CA TYR A 62 -10.52 12.19 -7.98
C TYR A 62 -10.72 11.75 -6.51
N LEU A 63 -10.84 12.70 -5.59
CA LEU A 63 -11.21 12.42 -4.20
C LEU A 63 -12.66 11.92 -4.12
N ALA A 64 -13.57 12.58 -4.83
CA ALA A 64 -14.97 12.13 -4.90
C ALA A 64 -15.07 10.70 -5.50
N LEU A 65 -14.29 10.38 -6.53
CA LEU A 65 -14.17 9.02 -7.06
C LEU A 65 -13.72 8.04 -5.97
N ALA A 66 -12.68 8.36 -5.22
CA ALA A 66 -12.15 7.49 -4.17
C ALA A 66 -13.21 7.20 -3.09
N ILE A 67 -13.98 8.20 -2.69
CA ILE A 67 -15.08 8.05 -1.71
C ILE A 67 -16.21 7.19 -2.28
N LEU A 68 -16.67 7.50 -3.50
CA LEU A 68 -17.79 6.81 -4.12
C LEU A 68 -17.46 5.37 -4.53
N SER A 69 -16.21 5.10 -4.93
CA SER A 69 -15.80 3.74 -5.27
C SER A 69 -16.03 2.74 -4.12
N ASN A 70 -15.97 3.21 -2.88
CA ASN A 70 -16.30 2.39 -1.72
C ASN A 70 -17.80 2.07 -1.61
N ILE A 71 -18.69 2.94 -2.12
CA ILE A 71 -20.14 2.70 -2.15
C ILE A 71 -20.49 1.66 -3.22
N PHE A 72 -19.80 1.72 -4.38
CA PHE A 72 -19.99 0.76 -5.47
C PHE A 72 -19.19 -0.55 -5.30
N LYS A 73 -18.43 -0.67 -4.20
CA LYS A 73 -17.71 -1.89 -3.88
C LYS A 73 -18.69 -2.97 -3.42
N ASN A 74 -18.97 -3.93 -4.29
CA ASN A 74 -19.93 -5.03 -4.04
C ASN A 74 -19.51 -6.00 -2.92
N GLN A 75 -18.30 -5.89 -2.38
CA GLN A 75 -17.78 -6.72 -1.30
C GLN A 75 -16.85 -5.91 -0.41
N ASN A 76 -17.38 -5.38 0.67
CA ASN A 76 -16.54 -5.03 1.81
C ASN A 76 -16.16 -6.34 2.50
N VAL A 77 -14.89 -6.72 2.44
CA VAL A 77 -14.38 -7.79 3.29
C VAL A 77 -14.51 -7.32 4.73
N GLN A 78 -15.45 -7.89 5.45
CA GLN A 78 -15.66 -7.64 6.88
C GLN A 78 -15.80 -8.99 7.58
N SER A 79 -15.34 -9.05 8.81
CA SER A 79 -15.53 -10.25 9.62
C SER A 79 -17.01 -10.52 9.86
N ASN A 80 -17.40 -11.75 9.70
CA ASN A 80 -18.72 -12.28 10.09
C ASN A 80 -18.67 -13.07 11.41
N GLY A 81 -17.51 -13.10 12.08
CA GLY A 81 -17.30 -13.80 13.34
C GLY A 81 -17.18 -15.32 13.24
N ILE A 82 -17.18 -15.90 12.03
CA ILE A 82 -17.13 -17.35 11.85
C ILE A 82 -15.68 -17.85 11.82
N ILE A 83 -15.37 -18.77 12.71
CA ILE A 83 -14.11 -19.51 12.69
C ILE A 83 -14.36 -20.87 12.03
N SER A 84 -13.65 -21.16 10.94
CA SER A 84 -13.78 -22.42 10.21
C SER A 84 -13.34 -23.60 11.08
N ASP A 85 -14.07 -24.71 11.02
CA ASP A 85 -13.70 -26.00 11.62
C ASP A 85 -12.42 -26.61 11.04
N LYS A 86 -12.00 -26.12 9.86
CA LYS A 86 -10.74 -26.50 9.19
C LYS A 86 -9.57 -25.56 9.54
N ALA A 87 -9.76 -24.58 10.41
CA ALA A 87 -8.66 -23.76 10.93
C ALA A 87 -7.97 -24.48 12.09
N ILE A 88 -6.65 -24.30 12.19
CA ILE A 88 -5.86 -24.86 13.28
C ILE A 88 -5.47 -23.69 14.20
N ILE A 89 -5.89 -23.77 15.46
CA ILE A 89 -5.68 -22.70 16.43
C ILE A 89 -4.93 -23.23 17.63
N SER A 90 -3.78 -22.63 17.95
CA SER A 90 -3.02 -22.97 19.12
C SER A 90 -3.80 -22.66 20.39
N PRO A 91 -3.83 -23.54 21.40
CA PRO A 91 -4.46 -23.27 22.68
C PRO A 91 -3.80 -22.09 23.44
N ASN A 92 -2.57 -21.74 23.10
CA ASN A 92 -1.83 -20.62 23.68
C ASN A 92 -2.03 -19.31 22.89
N SER A 93 -3.02 -19.24 21.99
CA SER A 93 -3.44 -18.03 21.33
C SER A 93 -4.68 -17.43 22.00
N LYS A 94 -4.91 -16.11 21.78
CA LYS A 94 -6.11 -15.41 22.27
C LYS A 94 -6.85 -14.82 21.08
N ILE A 95 -8.14 -15.17 20.98
CA ILE A 95 -9.01 -14.66 19.91
C ILE A 95 -10.18 -13.96 20.58
N TYR A 96 -10.41 -12.69 20.20
CA TYR A 96 -11.44 -11.85 20.77
C TYR A 96 -12.76 -11.91 19.96
N ASN A 97 -13.60 -10.87 20.11
CA ASN A 97 -14.96 -10.91 19.58
C ASN A 97 -15.01 -10.71 18.06
N ASN A 98 -15.97 -11.34 17.42
CA ASN A 98 -16.26 -11.15 15.99
C ASN A 98 -15.03 -11.31 15.10
N VAL A 99 -14.15 -12.28 15.38
CA VAL A 99 -13.01 -12.64 14.54
C VAL A 99 -13.42 -13.72 13.55
N GLN A 100 -13.15 -13.50 12.26
CA GLN A 100 -13.32 -14.50 11.22
C GLN A 100 -11.99 -15.15 10.88
N ILE A 101 -11.93 -16.49 10.84
CA ILE A 101 -10.76 -17.25 10.42
C ILE A 101 -11.22 -18.28 9.39
N ASN A 102 -10.76 -18.12 8.16
CA ASN A 102 -11.16 -19.00 7.07
C ASN A 102 -10.40 -20.33 7.08
N ALA A 103 -10.87 -21.26 6.26
CA ALA A 103 -10.37 -22.63 6.19
C ALA A 103 -8.85 -22.70 5.91
N PHE A 104 -8.20 -23.69 6.53
CA PHE A 104 -6.79 -24.02 6.39
C PHE A 104 -5.83 -22.94 6.90
N SER A 105 -6.33 -21.96 7.64
CA SER A 105 -5.47 -20.99 8.32
C SER A 105 -4.96 -21.55 9.64
N ILE A 106 -3.72 -21.19 10.00
CA ILE A 106 -3.05 -21.65 11.21
C ILE A 106 -2.75 -20.44 12.09
N ILE A 107 -3.25 -20.47 13.32
CA ILE A 107 -2.92 -19.49 14.37
C ILE A 107 -1.98 -20.16 15.37
N GLN A 108 -0.75 -19.66 15.44
CA GLN A 108 0.29 -20.24 16.26
C GLN A 108 0.29 -19.65 17.69
N GLU A 109 1.16 -20.18 18.51
CA GLU A 109 1.35 -19.77 19.92
C GLU A 109 1.72 -18.27 20.07
N ASN A 110 1.41 -17.71 21.24
CA ASN A 110 1.69 -16.32 21.59
C ASN A 110 1.10 -15.33 20.54
N THR A 111 -0.04 -15.69 19.93
CA THR A 111 -0.75 -14.85 18.98
C THR A 111 -2.01 -14.31 19.65
N GLU A 112 -2.20 -13.00 19.56
CA GLU A 112 -3.38 -12.30 20.08
C GLU A 112 -4.08 -11.56 18.94
N ILE A 113 -5.38 -11.84 18.74
CA ILE A 113 -6.19 -11.30 17.62
C ILE A 113 -7.39 -10.59 18.23
N LEU A 114 -7.40 -9.25 18.10
CA LEU A 114 -8.44 -8.41 18.68
C LEU A 114 -9.72 -8.39 17.81
N ASP A 115 -10.69 -7.56 18.20
CA ASP A 115 -12.05 -7.59 17.67
C ASP A 115 -12.13 -7.26 16.16
N ASN A 116 -13.12 -7.87 15.48
CA ASN A 116 -13.49 -7.61 14.09
C ASN A 116 -12.38 -7.88 13.08
N VAL A 117 -11.41 -8.74 13.38
CA VAL A 117 -10.35 -9.12 12.45
C VAL A 117 -10.86 -10.18 11.47
N TYR A 118 -10.50 -10.02 10.20
CA TYR A 118 -10.72 -11.00 9.14
C TYR A 118 -9.40 -11.67 8.76
N ILE A 119 -9.36 -13.00 8.74
CA ILE A 119 -8.22 -13.80 8.28
C ILE A 119 -8.68 -14.71 7.15
N GLY A 120 -8.14 -14.47 5.97
CA GLY A 120 -8.37 -15.25 4.75
C GLY A 120 -7.78 -16.66 4.82
N SER A 121 -8.15 -17.49 3.86
CA SER A 121 -7.76 -18.90 3.81
C SER A 121 -6.26 -19.12 3.64
N ASN A 122 -5.76 -20.26 4.12
CA ASN A 122 -4.35 -20.68 4.00
C ASN A 122 -3.33 -19.68 4.57
N SER A 123 -3.72 -18.86 5.52
CA SER A 123 -2.84 -17.89 6.18
C SER A 123 -2.21 -18.49 7.42
N ASN A 124 -0.93 -18.16 7.66
CA ASN A 124 -0.17 -18.64 8.81
C ASN A 124 0.20 -17.44 9.70
N ILE A 125 -0.40 -17.35 10.87
CA ILE A 125 -0.29 -16.23 11.80
C ILE A 125 0.37 -16.68 13.08
N GLY A 126 1.52 -16.14 13.36
CA GLY A 126 2.34 -16.47 14.54
C GLY A 126 3.69 -17.11 14.16
N PRO A 127 4.53 -17.42 15.15
CA PRO A 127 4.35 -17.07 16.57
C PRO A 127 4.59 -15.57 16.86
N ASN A 128 4.22 -15.16 18.11
CA ASN A 128 4.49 -13.81 18.64
C ASN A 128 3.87 -12.69 17.78
N VAL A 129 2.58 -12.76 17.51
CA VAL A 129 1.85 -11.78 16.72
C VAL A 129 0.74 -11.13 17.51
N LEU A 130 0.65 -9.80 17.43
CA LEU A 130 -0.49 -9.03 17.94
C LEU A 130 -1.20 -8.35 16.75
N ILE A 131 -2.48 -8.65 16.57
CA ILE A 131 -3.33 -8.06 15.52
C ILE A 131 -4.41 -7.22 16.20
N HIS A 132 -4.39 -5.91 15.95
CA HIS A 132 -5.38 -4.99 16.48
C HIS A 132 -6.71 -5.07 15.70
N LYS A 133 -7.71 -4.35 16.20
CA LYS A 133 -9.09 -4.38 15.71
C LYS A 133 -9.22 -3.95 14.25
N ASN A 134 -10.23 -4.51 13.58
CA ASN A 134 -10.60 -4.17 12.20
C ASN A 134 -9.50 -4.42 11.16
N VAL A 135 -8.51 -5.25 11.44
CA VAL A 135 -7.47 -5.61 10.47
C VAL A 135 -8.04 -6.66 9.51
N ILE A 136 -7.70 -6.49 8.23
CA ILE A 136 -8.05 -7.44 7.17
C ILE A 136 -6.77 -8.12 6.68
N ILE A 137 -6.70 -9.43 6.83
CA ILE A 137 -5.63 -10.27 6.31
C ILE A 137 -6.23 -11.15 5.23
N HIS A 138 -5.78 -10.98 3.99
CA HIS A 138 -6.25 -11.77 2.86
C HIS A 138 -5.62 -13.18 2.86
N ASP A 139 -5.90 -13.96 1.80
CA ASP A 139 -5.46 -15.36 1.70
C ASP A 139 -3.95 -15.51 1.53
N ASN A 140 -3.40 -16.64 1.96
CA ASN A 140 -2.00 -17.04 1.78
C ASN A 140 -0.97 -16.08 2.41
N VAL A 141 -1.35 -15.34 3.43
CA VAL A 141 -0.45 -14.43 4.15
C VAL A 141 0.33 -15.19 5.23
N SER A 142 1.59 -14.82 5.44
CA SER A 142 2.37 -15.33 6.57
C SER A 142 2.89 -14.19 7.42
N ILE A 143 2.57 -14.19 8.70
CA ILE A 143 2.97 -13.16 9.67
C ILE A 143 3.58 -13.85 10.89
N SER A 144 4.76 -13.42 11.30
CA SER A 144 5.38 -13.83 12.55
C SER A 144 6.08 -12.66 13.24
N ASN A 145 6.25 -12.70 14.55
CA ASN A 145 7.00 -11.68 15.29
C ASN A 145 6.62 -10.25 14.85
N SER A 146 5.33 -9.93 14.89
CA SER A 146 4.81 -8.68 14.31
C SER A 146 3.67 -8.09 15.12
N ILE A 147 3.56 -6.78 15.07
CA ILE A 147 2.44 -6.01 15.63
C ILE A 147 1.76 -5.30 14.46
N ILE A 148 0.48 -5.60 14.23
CA ILE A 148 -0.34 -4.98 13.20
C ILE A 148 -1.39 -4.11 13.89
N MET A 149 -1.28 -2.80 13.75
CA MET A 149 -2.21 -1.85 14.37
C MET A 149 -3.56 -1.81 13.64
N GLU A 150 -4.52 -1.11 14.20
CA GLU A 150 -5.92 -1.09 13.74
C GLU A 150 -6.10 -0.60 12.31
N ASN A 151 -7.14 -1.11 11.65
CA ASN A 151 -7.58 -0.74 10.29
C ASN A 151 -6.55 -0.97 9.19
N CYS A 152 -5.57 -1.86 9.42
CA CYS A 152 -4.61 -2.25 8.38
C CYS A 152 -5.19 -3.30 7.44
N GLU A 153 -4.71 -3.30 6.20
CA GLU A 153 -5.03 -4.31 5.19
C GLU A 153 -3.74 -4.99 4.70
N ILE A 154 -3.66 -6.31 4.86
CA ILE A 154 -2.52 -7.13 4.41
C ILE A 154 -3.00 -8.02 3.26
N LYS A 155 -2.54 -7.73 2.04
CA LYS A 155 -3.01 -8.40 0.83
C LYS A 155 -2.37 -9.77 0.62
N SER A 156 -3.03 -10.58 -0.21
CA SER A 156 -2.69 -11.98 -0.42
C SER A 156 -1.21 -12.21 -0.75
N GLY A 157 -0.65 -13.23 -0.14
CA GLY A 157 0.74 -13.64 -0.36
C GLY A 157 1.79 -12.83 0.39
N ALA A 158 1.44 -11.77 1.11
CA ALA A 158 2.42 -10.97 1.87
C ALA A 158 3.12 -11.81 2.95
N ARG A 159 4.39 -11.49 3.23
CA ARG A 159 5.24 -12.16 4.23
C ARG A 159 5.85 -11.13 5.19
N LEU A 160 5.46 -11.16 6.47
CA LEU A 160 5.89 -10.21 7.47
C LEU A 160 6.61 -10.91 8.62
N GLY A 161 7.70 -10.31 9.11
CA GLY A 161 8.40 -10.75 10.31
C GLY A 161 9.33 -11.94 10.13
N GLY A 162 9.63 -12.32 8.88
CA GLY A 162 10.70 -13.25 8.57
C GLY A 162 12.08 -12.71 8.97
N SER A 163 13.07 -13.58 9.12
CA SER A 163 14.46 -13.17 9.37
C SER A 163 15.04 -12.47 8.15
N GLY A 164 15.67 -11.32 8.37
CA GLY A 164 16.32 -10.56 7.32
C GLY A 164 17.65 -11.18 6.86
N PHE A 165 18.26 -10.54 5.87
CA PHE A 165 19.53 -10.90 5.29
C PHE A 165 20.68 -10.34 6.14
N GLY A 166 21.10 -11.10 7.17
CA GLY A 166 22.16 -10.72 8.11
C GLY A 166 23.14 -11.87 8.35
N PHE A 167 24.43 -11.63 8.09
CA PHE A 167 25.50 -12.56 8.37
C PHE A 167 26.84 -11.82 8.55
N GLU A 168 27.76 -12.42 9.28
CA GLU A 168 29.14 -11.94 9.35
C GLU A 168 29.89 -12.35 8.07
N GLU A 169 30.57 -11.38 7.42
CA GLU A 169 31.07 -11.58 6.05
C GLU A 169 32.17 -12.63 5.92
N LYS A 170 33.05 -12.74 6.90
CA LYS A 170 34.23 -13.67 6.84
C LYS A 170 33.82 -15.10 7.11
N THR A 171 33.07 -15.33 8.17
CA THR A 171 32.69 -16.66 8.65
C THR A 171 31.37 -17.15 8.05
N LYS A 172 30.59 -16.24 7.42
CA LYS A 172 29.22 -16.49 6.95
C LYS A 172 28.24 -16.89 8.07
N GLN A 173 28.63 -16.67 9.33
CA GLN A 173 27.77 -16.95 10.46
C GLN A 173 26.53 -16.03 10.41
N LYS A 174 25.33 -16.63 10.45
CA LYS A 174 24.07 -15.90 10.43
C LYS A 174 23.88 -15.08 11.70
N ILE A 175 23.41 -13.86 11.54
CA ILE A 175 22.99 -13.00 12.64
C ILE A 175 21.52 -13.33 12.96
N PHE A 176 21.25 -13.68 14.21
CA PHE A 176 19.89 -13.94 14.66
C PHE A 176 19.10 -12.61 14.80
N HIS A 177 17.93 -12.57 14.19
CA HIS A 177 17.03 -11.43 14.27
C HIS A 177 16.04 -11.66 15.41
N SER A 178 16.15 -10.92 16.50
CA SER A 178 15.29 -11.02 17.69
C SER A 178 14.20 -9.95 17.77
N GLY A 179 14.27 -8.95 16.88
CA GLY A 179 13.30 -7.88 16.81
C GLY A 179 12.00 -8.28 16.12
N ASN A 180 11.18 -7.31 15.82
CA ASN A 180 9.85 -7.50 15.22
C ASN A 180 9.57 -6.57 14.02
N VAL A 181 8.37 -6.68 13.46
CA VAL A 181 7.79 -5.73 12.51
C VAL A 181 6.64 -4.99 13.20
N LEU A 182 6.57 -3.68 13.06
CA LEU A 182 5.46 -2.84 13.49
C LEU A 182 4.80 -2.17 12.28
N ILE A 183 3.57 -2.56 11.96
CA ILE A 183 2.73 -1.89 10.97
C ILE A 183 1.78 -0.96 11.72
N LYS A 184 1.91 0.35 11.52
CA LYS A 184 1.06 1.35 12.15
C LYS A 184 -0.31 1.44 11.47
N LYS A 185 -1.26 2.10 12.13
CA LYS A 185 -2.69 2.12 11.78
C LYS A 185 -2.97 2.57 10.34
N SER A 186 -4.07 2.06 9.79
CA SER A 186 -4.60 2.44 8.48
C SER A 186 -3.60 2.28 7.32
N THR A 187 -2.67 1.32 7.44
CA THR A 187 -1.64 1.02 6.45
C THR A 187 -2.04 -0.17 5.59
N SER A 188 -1.80 -0.08 4.29
CA SER A 188 -2.05 -1.15 3.33
C SER A 188 -0.74 -1.76 2.84
N ILE A 189 -0.63 -3.09 2.91
CA ILE A 189 0.52 -3.86 2.43
C ILE A 189 0.08 -4.70 1.23
N GLY A 190 0.72 -4.48 0.09
CA GLY A 190 0.43 -5.11 -1.19
C GLY A 190 0.74 -6.60 -1.25
N SER A 191 0.19 -7.25 -2.28
CA SER A 191 0.34 -8.68 -2.50
C SER A 191 1.80 -9.10 -2.72
N ASN A 192 2.20 -10.21 -2.11
CA ASN A 192 3.56 -10.76 -2.18
C ASN A 192 4.67 -9.78 -1.74
N THR A 193 4.35 -8.75 -0.99
CA THR A 193 5.32 -7.87 -0.35
C THR A 193 5.95 -8.56 0.84
N THR A 194 7.27 -8.39 1.01
CA THR A 194 8.05 -8.99 2.09
C THR A 194 8.63 -7.92 2.99
N ILE A 195 8.46 -8.08 4.31
CA ILE A 195 8.96 -7.15 5.34
C ILE A 195 9.71 -7.95 6.38
N ASP A 196 11.02 -7.79 6.43
CA ASP A 196 11.87 -8.50 7.37
C ASP A 196 11.80 -7.86 8.75
N ARG A 197 11.83 -8.69 9.81
CA ARG A 197 11.95 -8.20 11.17
C ARG A 197 13.32 -7.60 11.43
N ALA A 198 13.40 -6.67 12.35
CA ALA A 198 14.65 -6.06 12.77
C ALA A 198 15.60 -7.08 13.44
N VAL A 199 16.89 -6.81 13.38
CA VAL A 199 17.88 -7.55 14.20
C VAL A 199 17.58 -7.36 15.68
N PHE A 200 17.41 -6.11 16.09
CA PHE A 200 16.91 -5.66 17.38
C PHE A 200 15.84 -4.60 17.15
N ASP A 201 14.98 -4.33 18.12
CA ASP A 201 13.90 -3.36 18.05
C ASP A 201 12.85 -3.71 16.96
N SER A 202 12.49 -2.77 16.09
CA SER A 202 11.44 -2.94 15.09
C SER A 202 11.83 -2.44 13.71
N THR A 203 11.42 -3.16 12.67
CA THR A 203 11.18 -2.62 11.33
C THR A 203 9.81 -1.95 11.34
N ILE A 204 9.71 -0.67 10.98
CA ILE A 204 8.50 0.13 11.20
C ILE A 204 7.93 0.64 9.89
N ILE A 205 6.62 0.45 9.69
CA ILE A 205 5.85 1.09 8.62
C ILE A 205 4.87 2.07 9.25
N GLY A 206 4.98 3.35 8.88
CA GLY A 206 4.21 4.47 9.42
C GLY A 206 2.73 4.43 9.05
N GLU A 207 1.96 5.26 9.75
CA GLU A 207 0.51 5.35 9.60
C GLU A 207 0.09 5.82 8.19
N ASN A 208 -1.08 5.36 7.73
CA ASN A 208 -1.68 5.78 6.45
C ASN A 208 -0.73 5.58 5.25
N SER A 209 0.20 4.64 5.34
CA SER A 209 1.14 4.32 4.27
C SER A 209 0.57 3.27 3.33
N ASN A 210 0.88 3.41 2.05
CA ASN A 210 0.47 2.48 1.01
C ASN A 210 1.70 1.83 0.38
N ILE A 211 1.90 0.57 0.65
CA ILE A 211 2.97 -0.25 0.08
C ILE A 211 2.35 -1.16 -0.97
N ASP A 212 2.80 -1.04 -2.20
CA ASP A 212 2.28 -1.80 -3.34
C ASP A 212 2.82 -3.24 -3.37
N ASN A 213 2.49 -3.98 -4.40
CA ASN A 213 2.83 -5.39 -4.56
C ASN A 213 4.33 -5.61 -4.80
N LEU A 214 4.84 -6.77 -4.37
CA LEU A 214 6.23 -7.21 -4.62
C LEU A 214 7.30 -6.26 -4.09
N VAL A 215 7.02 -5.48 -3.06
CA VAL A 215 8.00 -4.62 -2.40
C VAL A 215 8.81 -5.43 -1.40
N GLN A 216 10.14 -5.21 -1.37
CA GLN A 216 11.02 -5.75 -0.33
C GLN A 216 11.43 -4.65 0.64
N ILE A 217 11.10 -4.81 1.91
CA ILE A 217 11.55 -3.96 3.00
C ILE A 217 12.43 -4.78 3.94
N ALA A 218 13.72 -4.45 3.96
CA ALA A 218 14.70 -5.17 4.75
C ALA A 218 14.65 -4.79 6.25
N HIS A 219 15.40 -5.53 7.05
CA HIS A 219 15.47 -5.39 8.51
C HIS A 219 15.84 -3.97 8.96
N ASN A 220 15.29 -3.52 10.09
CA ASN A 220 15.58 -2.22 10.70
C ASN A 220 15.23 -0.99 9.82
N VAL A 221 14.49 -1.15 8.75
CA VAL A 221 13.97 -0.03 7.96
C VAL A 221 12.89 0.68 8.77
N ILE A 222 12.92 2.01 8.77
CA ILE A 222 11.88 2.86 9.34
C ILE A 222 11.27 3.67 8.21
N ILE A 223 9.99 3.49 7.97
CA ILE A 223 9.20 4.30 7.05
C ILE A 223 8.24 5.12 7.88
N ASP A 224 8.32 6.43 7.78
CA ASP A 224 7.41 7.36 8.46
C ASP A 224 6.04 7.44 7.74
N ASP A 225 5.12 8.22 8.31
CA ASP A 225 3.71 8.24 7.95
C ASP A 225 3.45 8.75 6.52
N TYR A 226 2.34 8.30 5.92
CA TYR A 226 1.84 8.71 4.61
C TYR A 226 2.77 8.38 3.43
N ALA A 227 3.61 7.38 3.55
CA ALA A 227 4.46 6.94 2.45
C ALA A 227 3.65 6.24 1.35
N ILE A 228 4.05 6.44 0.09
CA ILE A 228 3.51 5.76 -1.09
C ILE A 228 4.67 5.06 -1.79
N ILE A 229 4.70 3.74 -1.74
CA ILE A 229 5.78 2.94 -2.31
C ILE A 229 5.18 2.03 -3.37
N ALA A 230 5.54 2.29 -4.62
CA ALA A 230 5.02 1.55 -5.77
C ALA A 230 5.68 0.16 -5.90
N ALA A 231 5.11 -0.67 -6.78
CA ALA A 231 5.48 -2.07 -6.93
C ALA A 231 6.98 -2.30 -7.26
N GLN A 232 7.50 -3.42 -6.73
CA GLN A 232 8.86 -3.90 -6.96
C GLN A 232 9.98 -2.97 -6.44
N VAL A 233 9.67 -2.06 -5.51
CA VAL A 233 10.69 -1.28 -4.83
C VAL A 233 11.45 -2.16 -3.84
N GLY A 234 12.78 -1.99 -3.78
CA GLY A 234 13.63 -2.60 -2.77
C GLY A 234 14.24 -1.56 -1.85
N ILE A 235 14.08 -1.72 -0.54
CA ILE A 235 14.67 -0.85 0.48
C ILE A 235 15.60 -1.70 1.35
N ALA A 236 16.89 -1.42 1.26
CA ALA A 236 17.91 -2.15 2.01
C ALA A 236 17.95 -1.75 3.50
N GLY A 237 18.54 -2.63 4.31
CA GLY A 237 18.47 -2.55 5.77
C GLY A 237 18.91 -1.23 6.39
N SER A 238 18.34 -0.92 7.54
CA SER A 238 18.66 0.25 8.38
C SER A 238 18.44 1.63 7.71
N THR A 239 17.70 1.68 6.63
CA THR A 239 17.34 2.92 5.92
C THR A 239 16.15 3.59 6.60
N LYS A 240 16.18 4.92 6.69
CA LYS A 240 15.09 5.74 7.23
C LYS A 240 14.44 6.54 6.11
N ILE A 241 13.14 6.36 5.95
CA ILE A 241 12.29 7.03 4.95
C ILE A 241 11.39 8.01 5.69
N GLY A 242 11.46 9.28 5.37
CA GLY A 242 10.69 10.35 6.01
C GLY A 242 9.20 10.35 5.62
N LYS A 243 8.47 11.32 6.15
CA LYS A 243 7.02 11.46 5.95
C LYS A 243 6.67 11.84 4.51
N ARG A 244 5.54 11.32 4.02
CA ARG A 244 4.97 11.63 2.69
C ARG A 244 5.94 11.38 1.53
N VAL A 245 6.89 10.46 1.69
CA VAL A 245 7.79 10.05 0.61
C VAL A 245 7.03 9.24 -0.44
N LYS A 246 7.34 9.50 -1.70
CA LYS A 246 6.81 8.75 -2.85
C LYS A 246 7.95 8.04 -3.57
N ILE A 247 7.88 6.71 -3.70
CA ILE A 247 8.90 5.92 -4.39
C ILE A 247 8.26 5.24 -5.60
N GLY A 248 8.74 5.59 -6.79
CA GLY A 248 8.28 5.02 -8.05
C GLY A 248 8.72 3.56 -8.23
N GLY A 249 7.93 2.80 -8.98
CA GLY A 249 8.14 1.36 -9.16
C GLY A 249 9.54 0.97 -9.62
N GLN A 250 10.01 -0.19 -9.15
CA GLN A 250 11.33 -0.75 -9.44
C GLN A 250 12.52 0.12 -8.98
N ALA A 251 12.32 1.12 -8.12
CA ALA A 251 13.42 1.85 -7.54
C ALA A 251 14.12 1.02 -6.45
N GLY A 252 15.43 1.18 -6.33
CA GLY A 252 16.27 0.57 -5.29
C GLY A 252 16.85 1.62 -4.36
N VAL A 253 16.80 1.40 -3.06
CA VAL A 253 17.37 2.28 -2.04
C VAL A 253 18.43 1.50 -1.26
N ALA A 254 19.68 1.98 -1.31
CA ALA A 254 20.79 1.35 -0.59
C ALA A 254 20.62 1.43 0.93
N GLY A 255 21.33 0.58 1.66
CA GLY A 255 21.26 0.50 3.11
C GLY A 255 21.83 1.71 3.83
N HIS A 256 21.37 1.89 5.09
CA HIS A 256 21.86 2.92 6.02
C HIS A 256 21.69 4.37 5.53
N LEU A 257 20.73 4.62 4.65
CA LEU A 257 20.44 5.95 4.14
C LEU A 257 19.36 6.67 4.95
N LYS A 258 19.38 8.00 4.86
CA LYS A 258 18.31 8.86 5.34
C LYS A 258 17.68 9.59 4.13
N ILE A 259 16.41 9.32 3.90
CA ILE A 259 15.57 9.99 2.90
C ILE A 259 14.66 10.96 3.65
N GLY A 260 14.74 12.23 3.32
CA GLY A 260 13.99 13.29 3.99
C GLY A 260 12.50 13.27 3.71
N ASP A 261 11.78 14.20 4.32
CA ASP A 261 10.33 14.34 4.17
C ASP A 261 9.95 14.86 2.77
N ASN A 262 8.76 14.46 2.28
CA ASN A 262 8.18 14.89 1.00
C ASN A 262 9.09 14.61 -0.23
N VAL A 263 10.01 13.65 -0.14
CA VAL A 263 10.88 13.27 -1.25
C VAL A 263 10.07 12.45 -2.26
N THR A 264 10.33 12.69 -3.55
CA THR A 264 9.82 11.85 -4.64
C THR A 264 11.00 11.19 -5.36
N ILE A 265 11.01 9.87 -5.40
CA ILE A 265 11.99 9.05 -6.13
C ILE A 265 11.30 8.52 -7.38
N ALA A 266 11.80 8.88 -8.57
CA ALA A 266 11.25 8.42 -9.84
C ALA A 266 11.44 6.90 -10.01
N GLY A 267 10.58 6.27 -10.82
CA GLY A 267 10.68 4.84 -11.11
C GLY A 267 12.04 4.42 -11.66
N LYS A 268 12.47 3.20 -11.34
CA LYS A 268 13.78 2.62 -11.73
C LYS A 268 15.02 3.40 -11.25
N SER A 269 14.87 4.27 -10.26
CA SER A 269 15.99 5.02 -9.70
C SER A 269 16.81 4.17 -8.74
N GLY A 270 18.13 4.34 -8.76
CA GLY A 270 19.04 3.77 -7.76
C GLY A 270 19.53 4.84 -6.78
N VAL A 271 19.08 4.78 -5.55
CA VAL A 271 19.45 5.73 -4.50
C VAL A 271 20.64 5.20 -3.72
N THR A 272 21.78 5.87 -3.82
CA THR A 272 23.04 5.48 -3.17
C THR A 272 23.55 6.49 -2.14
N LYS A 273 22.80 7.57 -1.90
CA LYS A 273 23.16 8.67 -0.96
C LYS A 273 21.92 9.21 -0.28
N ASN A 274 22.12 9.83 0.87
CA ASN A 274 21.05 10.55 1.58
C ASN A 274 20.39 11.62 0.69
N ILE A 275 19.09 11.79 0.87
CA ILE A 275 18.30 12.78 0.13
C ILE A 275 17.68 13.73 1.14
N LEU A 276 17.87 15.04 0.96
CA LEU A 276 17.26 16.06 1.80
C LEU A 276 15.77 16.21 1.50
N ASP A 277 15.05 16.86 2.42
CA ASP A 277 13.61 17.09 2.32
C ASP A 277 13.20 17.79 1.01
N ASN A 278 11.98 17.53 0.55
CA ASN A 278 11.32 18.18 -0.58
C ASN A 278 12.06 18.04 -1.93
N LYS A 279 12.87 16.99 -2.10
CA LYS A 279 13.59 16.72 -3.34
C LYS A 279 12.83 15.77 -4.25
N ILE A 280 13.01 15.97 -5.55
CA ILE A 280 12.62 15.02 -6.59
C ILE A 280 13.89 14.51 -7.24
N VAL A 281 14.12 13.19 -7.20
CA VAL A 281 15.32 12.55 -7.73
C VAL A 281 14.98 11.48 -8.77
N ALA A 282 15.90 11.26 -9.70
CA ALA A 282 15.75 10.28 -10.77
C ALA A 282 17.11 9.71 -11.20
N GLY A 283 17.09 8.57 -11.88
CA GLY A 283 18.25 7.95 -12.52
C GLY A 283 19.04 7.00 -11.63
N PHE A 284 20.15 6.52 -12.16
CA PHE A 284 21.07 5.61 -11.47
C PHE A 284 22.51 6.11 -11.63
N PRO A 285 23.22 6.46 -10.56
CA PRO A 285 22.62 6.73 -9.25
C PRO A 285 21.59 7.88 -9.33
N ALA A 286 20.60 7.89 -8.43
CA ALA A 286 19.55 8.91 -8.45
C ALA A 286 20.14 10.31 -8.19
N LYS A 287 19.74 11.26 -9.03
CA LYS A 287 20.17 12.65 -8.98
C LYS A 287 18.96 13.56 -8.78
N ASP A 288 19.23 14.82 -8.37
CA ASP A 288 18.19 15.86 -8.43
C ASP A 288 17.57 15.89 -9.84
N ILE A 289 16.24 15.97 -9.93
CA ILE A 289 15.52 15.88 -11.20
C ILE A 289 15.93 16.97 -12.22
N LYS A 290 16.29 18.16 -11.74
CA LYS A 290 16.74 19.25 -12.62
C LYS A 290 18.10 18.95 -13.22
N LEU A 291 19.01 18.36 -12.45
CA LEU A 291 20.34 17.95 -12.94
C LEU A 291 20.20 16.80 -13.92
N TRP A 292 19.38 15.79 -13.61
CA TRP A 292 19.14 14.65 -14.47
C TRP A 292 18.56 15.06 -15.84
N LYS A 293 17.55 15.95 -15.86
CA LYS A 293 16.99 16.48 -17.12
C LYS A 293 18.02 17.25 -17.94
N LYS A 294 18.86 18.08 -17.31
CA LYS A 294 19.94 18.80 -18.00
C LYS A 294 20.94 17.84 -18.65
N GLU A 295 21.32 16.76 -17.94
CA GLU A 295 22.26 15.76 -18.49
C GLU A 295 21.66 14.99 -19.67
N ILE A 296 20.38 14.60 -19.61
CA ILE A 296 19.71 13.94 -20.75
C ILE A 296 19.70 14.85 -21.97
N ILE A 297 19.28 16.12 -21.83
CA ILE A 297 19.25 17.06 -22.94
C ILE A 297 20.66 17.26 -23.52
N LYS A 298 21.68 17.43 -22.68
CA LYS A 298 23.06 17.56 -23.14
C LYS A 298 23.57 16.34 -23.89
N ASN A 299 23.15 15.13 -23.50
CA ASN A 299 23.56 13.87 -24.14
C ASN A 299 22.76 13.59 -25.43
N SER A 300 21.54 14.11 -25.57
CA SER A 300 20.75 13.97 -26.80
C SER A 300 21.13 14.98 -27.91
N LEU A 301 21.92 15.99 -27.57
CA LEU A 301 22.46 16.98 -28.50
C LEU A 301 23.88 16.65 -28.99
N LYS A 302 24.45 15.53 -28.56
CA LYS A 302 25.71 14.95 -29.06
C LYS A 302 25.44 13.78 -30.02
#